data_43bef135f472c9b04fcf4e5c5befd177
#
_entry.id   43bef135f472c9b04fcf4e5c5befd177
#
_cell.length_a   1.000
_cell.length_b   1.000
_cell.length_c   1.000
_cell.angle_alpha   90.00
_cell.angle_beta   90.00
_cell.angle_gamma   90.00
#
_symmetry.space_group_name_H-M   'P 1'
#
loop_
_entity.id
_entity.type
_entity.pdbx_description
1 polymer ?
#
loop_
_entity_poly.entity_id
_entity_poly.type
_entity_poly.pdbx_seq_one_letter_code
_entity_poly.pdbx_strand_id
1 'polypeptide(L)'
;MSAEYNAKFANTDIATRAIHAGQEPDPTTGAVVTPIFATSTFKQDGVLGLRGGHDYSRSINPTRTSFDEQLAAVEGGKYALSFSSGLAAIDVLLRSTIKPGDNILLGNDVYGGTYRLLSKVFVPWGVGLDVVDITDLKAVETALASKHYQYVWVETPSNPLLNITDIAATAEVAHKYGTKVAVDNTFASPALQHPLADGADVVAYSTTKYIGGHSDVVGGAVVVNDEETREKVAFLQNAAGAVPSPFDSWLDIRGLKTLDLRVKRHSANALKVAEWLESQPSDVIERVWYPGLESHPGHEIAARQMHGGFGGIVSVQLAAGAEAAKHFVDHTQIFTLAESLGGVESLIEVPAAMTHASVAGTTLQVPANLVRISVGIENADDLIADLKQALDRI
;
A
#
# COMPACT_ATOMS: atom_id res chain seq x y z
N MET A 1 -11.80 -19.63 -11.91
CA MET A 1 -10.58 -20.23 -12.51
C MET A 1 -10.25 -21.50 -11.76
N SER A 2 -9.51 -22.43 -12.36
CA SER A 2 -9.21 -23.68 -11.66
C SER A 2 -8.02 -23.50 -10.72
N ALA A 3 -8.14 -24.03 -9.50
CA ALA A 3 -7.02 -24.08 -8.55
C ALA A 3 -5.79 -24.80 -9.17
N GLU A 4 -6.03 -25.76 -10.09
CA GLU A 4 -5.00 -26.46 -10.84
C GLU A 4 -4.21 -25.54 -11.78
N TYR A 5 -4.87 -24.55 -12.41
CA TYR A 5 -4.18 -23.58 -13.25
C TYR A 5 -3.22 -22.71 -12.44
N ASN A 6 -3.67 -22.16 -11.33
CA ASN A 6 -2.87 -21.30 -10.47
C ASN A 6 -1.70 -22.05 -9.80
N ALA A 7 -1.89 -23.33 -9.47
CA ALA A 7 -0.84 -24.17 -8.88
C ALA A 7 0.41 -24.30 -9.77
N LYS A 8 0.26 -24.17 -11.11
CA LYS A 8 1.40 -24.20 -12.05
C LYS A 8 2.42 -23.10 -11.80
N PHE A 9 1.98 -21.97 -11.21
CA PHE A 9 2.82 -20.79 -11.02
C PHE A 9 3.25 -20.57 -9.57
N ALA A 10 2.82 -21.41 -8.62
CA ALA A 10 3.07 -21.23 -7.19
C ALA A 10 4.55 -21.11 -6.82
N ASN A 11 5.43 -21.80 -7.56
CA ASN A 11 6.88 -21.82 -7.32
C ASN A 11 7.67 -21.00 -8.35
N THR A 12 7.01 -20.12 -9.11
CA THR A 12 7.68 -19.26 -10.08
C THR A 12 8.05 -17.91 -9.45
N ASP A 13 8.90 -17.16 -10.15
CA ASP A 13 9.22 -15.77 -9.77
C ASP A 13 7.98 -14.87 -9.80
N ILE A 14 7.99 -13.80 -9.01
CA ILE A 14 6.89 -12.84 -8.92
C ILE A 14 6.51 -12.26 -10.29
N ALA A 15 7.49 -11.96 -11.15
CA ALA A 15 7.25 -11.44 -12.50
C ALA A 15 6.42 -12.41 -13.35
N THR A 16 6.64 -13.72 -13.20
CA THR A 16 5.84 -14.76 -13.88
C THR A 16 4.46 -14.89 -13.26
N ARG A 17 4.36 -14.91 -11.92
CA ARG A 17 3.07 -14.98 -11.22
C ARG A 17 2.18 -13.79 -11.56
N ALA A 18 2.74 -12.60 -11.59
CA ALA A 18 2.03 -11.37 -11.92
C ALA A 18 1.39 -11.39 -13.32
N ILE A 19 1.96 -12.15 -14.26
CA ILE A 19 1.41 -12.26 -15.62
C ILE A 19 0.35 -13.36 -15.72
N HIS A 20 0.55 -14.49 -15.05
CA HIS A 20 -0.20 -15.72 -15.32
C HIS A 20 -1.19 -16.13 -14.24
N ALA A 21 -0.87 -15.93 -12.95
CA ALA A 21 -1.78 -16.34 -11.88
C ALA A 21 -3.11 -15.59 -11.97
N GLY A 22 -4.21 -16.29 -11.76
CA GLY A 22 -5.56 -15.70 -11.93
C GLY A 22 -5.94 -15.36 -13.38
N GLN A 23 -5.12 -15.73 -14.40
CA GLN A 23 -5.29 -15.32 -15.80
C GLN A 23 -5.45 -16.55 -16.72
N GLU A 24 -6.20 -17.57 -16.29
CA GLU A 24 -6.54 -18.69 -17.17
C GLU A 24 -7.30 -18.15 -18.41
N PRO A 25 -6.90 -18.56 -19.63
CA PRO A 25 -7.60 -18.15 -20.84
C PRO A 25 -9.10 -18.47 -20.78
N ASP A 26 -9.93 -17.56 -21.31
CA ASP A 26 -11.38 -17.71 -21.28
C ASP A 26 -11.80 -19.05 -21.94
N PRO A 27 -12.51 -19.93 -21.25
CA PRO A 27 -12.81 -21.27 -21.75
C PRO A 27 -13.77 -21.28 -22.95
N THR A 28 -14.49 -20.18 -23.18
CA THR A 28 -15.46 -20.08 -24.29
C THR A 28 -14.80 -19.57 -25.57
N THR A 29 -13.93 -18.57 -25.46
CA THR A 29 -13.35 -17.86 -26.60
C THR A 29 -11.86 -18.10 -26.78
N GLY A 30 -11.16 -18.58 -25.74
CA GLY A 30 -9.69 -18.67 -25.69
C GLY A 30 -9.00 -17.32 -25.53
N ALA A 31 -9.73 -16.26 -25.13
CA ALA A 31 -9.13 -14.94 -24.89
C ALA A 31 -8.04 -15.03 -23.83
N VAL A 32 -6.83 -14.56 -24.17
CA VAL A 32 -5.65 -14.59 -23.26
C VAL A 32 -5.78 -13.58 -22.13
N VAL A 33 -6.45 -12.45 -22.39
CA VAL A 33 -6.71 -11.42 -21.36
C VAL A 33 -8.09 -11.69 -20.77
N THR A 34 -8.21 -11.64 -19.46
CA THR A 34 -9.48 -11.79 -18.74
C THR A 34 -10.52 -10.80 -19.27
N PRO A 35 -11.71 -11.24 -19.71
CA PRO A 35 -12.78 -10.36 -20.15
C PRO A 35 -13.28 -9.47 -19.02
N ILE A 36 -13.78 -8.27 -19.38
CA ILE A 36 -14.48 -7.38 -18.44
C ILE A 36 -15.95 -7.81 -18.39
N PHE A 37 -16.36 -8.44 -17.28
CA PHE A 37 -17.75 -8.82 -17.06
C PHE A 37 -18.55 -7.64 -16.46
N ALA A 38 -18.85 -6.64 -17.29
CA ALA A 38 -19.60 -5.45 -16.92
C ALA A 38 -21.10 -5.75 -16.79
N THR A 39 -21.44 -6.61 -15.84
CA THR A 39 -22.82 -7.02 -15.54
C THR A 39 -23.10 -6.94 -14.04
N SER A 40 -24.34 -6.64 -13.68
CA SER A 40 -24.78 -6.68 -12.28
C SER A 40 -25.29 -8.05 -11.85
N THR A 41 -25.83 -8.86 -12.79
CA THR A 41 -26.54 -10.10 -12.46
C THR A 41 -26.28 -11.20 -13.50
N PHE A 42 -26.45 -12.44 -13.07
CA PHE A 42 -26.20 -13.63 -13.88
C PHE A 42 -27.46 -14.51 -13.97
N LYS A 43 -27.71 -15.10 -15.15
CA LYS A 43 -28.82 -16.03 -15.38
C LYS A 43 -28.61 -17.33 -14.58
N GLN A 44 -29.66 -17.78 -13.93
CA GLN A 44 -29.70 -19.09 -13.28
C GLN A 44 -30.47 -20.12 -14.14
N ASP A 45 -30.07 -21.39 -14.05
CA ASP A 45 -30.74 -22.52 -14.71
C ASP A 45 -31.73 -23.20 -13.73
N GLY A 46 -32.80 -22.47 -13.40
CA GLY A 46 -33.72 -22.77 -12.29
C GLY A 46 -33.31 -22.08 -11.00
N VAL A 47 -34.18 -22.12 -9.99
CA VAL A 47 -33.93 -21.51 -8.68
C VAL A 47 -32.70 -22.15 -8.05
N LEU A 48 -31.72 -21.32 -7.64
CA LEU A 48 -30.41 -21.71 -7.12
C LEU A 48 -29.52 -22.50 -8.10
N GLY A 49 -29.89 -22.60 -9.37
CA GLY A 49 -29.07 -23.21 -10.43
C GLY A 49 -28.00 -22.24 -10.95
N LEU A 50 -26.99 -21.96 -10.12
CA LEU A 50 -25.95 -20.96 -10.41
C LEU A 50 -24.96 -21.49 -11.46
N ARG A 51 -24.68 -20.70 -12.50
CA ARG A 51 -23.63 -21.00 -13.48
C ARG A 51 -22.26 -20.57 -12.94
N GLY A 52 -21.38 -21.53 -12.66
CA GLY A 52 -20.07 -21.26 -12.10
C GLY A 52 -20.10 -20.57 -10.72
N GLY A 53 -21.20 -20.69 -9.98
CA GLY A 53 -21.38 -20.06 -8.68
C GLY A 53 -21.79 -18.56 -8.73
N HIS A 54 -22.03 -18.01 -9.93
CA HIS A 54 -22.33 -16.58 -10.09
C HIS A 54 -23.83 -16.30 -9.97
N ASP A 55 -24.16 -15.32 -9.16
CA ASP A 55 -25.53 -14.80 -8.97
C ASP A 55 -25.62 -13.29 -9.22
N TYR A 56 -24.78 -12.53 -8.54
CA TYR A 56 -24.81 -11.06 -8.55
C TYR A 56 -23.40 -10.49 -8.34
N SER A 57 -23.02 -9.44 -9.09
CA SER A 57 -21.64 -8.93 -9.14
C SER A 57 -21.13 -8.34 -7.81
N ARG A 58 -22.01 -7.91 -6.89
CA ARG A 58 -21.58 -7.51 -5.54
C ARG A 58 -21.06 -8.71 -4.76
N SER A 59 -21.67 -9.87 -4.89
CA SER A 59 -21.24 -11.11 -4.24
C SER A 59 -19.99 -11.67 -4.92
N ILE A 60 -20.05 -11.89 -6.24
CA ILE A 60 -18.97 -12.49 -7.03
C ILE A 60 -19.02 -11.97 -8.48
N ASN A 61 -17.85 -11.62 -9.03
CA ASN A 61 -17.70 -11.21 -10.42
C ASN A 61 -16.44 -11.85 -11.01
N PRO A 62 -16.48 -12.47 -12.21
CA PRO A 62 -15.33 -13.18 -12.77
C PRO A 62 -14.07 -12.31 -12.92
N THR A 63 -14.22 -11.04 -13.31
CA THR A 63 -13.10 -10.13 -13.47
C THR A 63 -12.47 -9.80 -12.11
N ARG A 64 -13.28 -9.51 -11.08
CA ARG A 64 -12.80 -9.28 -9.72
C ARG A 64 -12.12 -10.52 -9.14
N THR A 65 -12.71 -11.71 -9.31
CA THR A 65 -12.11 -12.97 -8.88
C THR A 65 -10.74 -13.19 -9.51
N SER A 66 -10.59 -12.88 -10.79
CA SER A 66 -9.30 -12.94 -11.49
C SER A 66 -8.24 -12.04 -10.85
N PHE A 67 -8.62 -10.81 -10.49
CA PHE A 67 -7.73 -9.89 -9.78
C PHE A 67 -7.38 -10.40 -8.38
N ASP A 68 -8.37 -10.84 -7.60
CA ASP A 68 -8.17 -11.35 -6.25
C ASP A 68 -7.19 -12.55 -6.25
N GLU A 69 -7.36 -13.51 -7.18
CA GLU A 69 -6.46 -14.65 -7.32
C GLU A 69 -5.04 -14.25 -7.76
N GLN A 70 -4.93 -13.29 -8.70
CA GLN A 70 -3.64 -12.76 -9.16
C GLN A 70 -2.90 -12.09 -8.00
N LEU A 71 -3.56 -11.21 -7.25
CA LEU A 71 -2.94 -10.50 -6.13
C LEU A 71 -2.53 -11.45 -5.01
N ALA A 72 -3.38 -12.41 -4.64
CA ALA A 72 -3.04 -13.43 -3.65
C ALA A 72 -1.76 -14.18 -4.03
N ALA A 73 -1.64 -14.60 -5.30
CA ALA A 73 -0.47 -15.30 -5.79
C ALA A 73 0.80 -14.44 -5.81
N VAL A 74 0.65 -13.15 -6.17
CA VAL A 74 1.77 -12.21 -6.23
C VAL A 74 2.28 -11.84 -4.85
N GLU A 75 1.38 -11.63 -3.88
CA GLU A 75 1.72 -11.40 -2.48
C GLU A 75 2.30 -12.65 -1.79
N GLY A 76 1.95 -13.84 -2.29
CA GLY A 76 2.27 -15.11 -1.61
C GLY A 76 1.28 -15.46 -0.51
N GLY A 77 0.10 -14.84 -0.54
CA GLY A 77 -1.00 -15.15 0.36
C GLY A 77 -1.98 -16.19 -0.19
N LYS A 78 -2.80 -16.73 0.69
CA LYS A 78 -3.81 -17.72 0.32
C LYS A 78 -5.08 -17.10 -0.25
N TYR A 79 -5.49 -15.95 0.28
CA TYR A 79 -6.71 -15.25 -0.10
C TYR A 79 -6.44 -13.75 -0.25
N ALA A 80 -6.97 -13.16 -1.32
CA ALA A 80 -7.09 -11.71 -1.44
C ALA A 80 -8.56 -11.33 -1.65
N LEU A 81 -8.92 -10.14 -1.18
CA LEU A 81 -10.23 -9.52 -1.40
C LEU A 81 -9.98 -8.07 -1.82
N SER A 82 -10.58 -7.65 -2.93
CA SER A 82 -10.44 -6.30 -3.46
C SER A 82 -11.63 -5.40 -3.13
N PHE A 83 -11.37 -4.10 -2.99
CA PHE A 83 -12.30 -3.09 -2.51
C PHE A 83 -12.27 -1.84 -3.38
N SER A 84 -13.31 -1.02 -3.27
CA SER A 84 -13.44 0.24 -4.01
C SER A 84 -12.43 1.32 -3.64
N SER A 85 -11.65 1.14 -2.57
CA SER A 85 -10.51 2.00 -2.20
C SER A 85 -9.67 1.34 -1.09
N GLY A 86 -8.44 1.82 -0.87
CA GLY A 86 -7.61 1.39 0.26
C GLY A 86 -8.30 1.60 1.61
N LEU A 87 -8.95 2.76 1.83
CA LEU A 87 -9.70 3.02 3.06
C LEU A 87 -10.93 2.12 3.21
N ALA A 88 -11.60 1.73 2.12
CA ALA A 88 -12.68 0.75 2.19
C ALA A 88 -12.15 -0.64 2.59
N ALA A 89 -10.96 -1.02 2.13
CA ALA A 89 -10.30 -2.25 2.55
C ALA A 89 -9.99 -2.25 4.05
N ILE A 90 -9.41 -1.17 4.57
CA ILE A 90 -9.08 -0.99 6.00
C ILE A 90 -10.37 -0.97 6.84
N ASP A 91 -11.39 -0.20 6.45
CA ASP A 91 -12.66 -0.10 7.20
C ASP A 91 -13.36 -1.46 7.30
N VAL A 92 -13.48 -2.18 6.18
CA VAL A 92 -14.13 -3.50 6.16
C VAL A 92 -13.31 -4.53 6.95
N LEU A 93 -12.00 -4.57 6.80
CA LEU A 93 -11.13 -5.44 7.59
C LEU A 93 -11.38 -5.22 9.10
N LEU A 94 -11.25 -3.98 9.55
CA LEU A 94 -11.37 -3.67 10.96
C LEU A 94 -12.78 -3.92 11.48
N ARG A 95 -13.85 -3.46 10.81
CA ARG A 95 -15.23 -3.73 11.24
C ARG A 95 -15.59 -5.20 11.27
N SER A 96 -14.95 -6.03 10.45
CA SER A 96 -15.23 -7.47 10.44
C SER A 96 -14.48 -8.24 11.53
N THR A 97 -13.40 -7.67 12.08
CA THR A 97 -12.48 -8.38 12.99
C THR A 97 -12.36 -7.76 14.38
N ILE A 98 -12.84 -6.54 14.58
CA ILE A 98 -12.84 -5.86 15.88
C ILE A 98 -14.27 -5.44 16.28
N LYS A 99 -14.44 -5.16 17.56
CA LYS A 99 -15.70 -4.69 18.15
C LYS A 99 -15.45 -3.56 19.15
N PRO A 100 -16.48 -2.80 19.56
CA PRO A 100 -16.35 -1.83 20.65
C PRO A 100 -15.75 -2.48 21.91
N GLY A 101 -14.76 -1.80 22.50
CA GLY A 101 -13.96 -2.29 23.62
C GLY A 101 -12.63 -2.93 23.24
N ASP A 102 -12.41 -3.31 21.99
CA ASP A 102 -11.11 -3.74 21.49
C ASP A 102 -10.16 -2.55 21.32
N ASN A 103 -8.84 -2.81 21.25
CA ASN A 103 -7.83 -1.78 21.08
C ASN A 103 -6.98 -2.04 19.83
N ILE A 104 -6.48 -0.97 19.22
CA ILE A 104 -5.50 -0.98 18.13
C ILE A 104 -4.26 -0.22 18.61
N LEU A 105 -3.08 -0.79 18.39
CA LEU A 105 -1.79 -0.12 18.54
C LEU A 105 -1.34 0.35 17.15
N LEU A 106 -1.21 1.65 16.96
CA LEU A 106 -0.90 2.30 15.69
C LEU A 106 0.52 2.86 15.69
N GLY A 107 1.24 2.73 14.60
CA GLY A 107 2.51 3.44 14.39
C GLY A 107 2.33 4.97 14.38
N ASN A 108 3.37 5.68 14.82
CA ASN A 108 3.38 7.16 14.94
C ASN A 108 3.61 7.89 13.61
N ASP A 109 3.83 7.17 12.52
CA ASP A 109 3.94 7.70 11.17
C ASP A 109 3.17 6.77 10.22
N VAL A 110 1.97 7.18 9.84
CA VAL A 110 1.06 6.43 8.96
C VAL A 110 0.28 7.41 8.10
N TYR A 111 -0.26 6.90 7.01
CA TYR A 111 -1.14 7.67 6.13
C TYR A 111 -2.23 8.43 6.92
N GLY A 112 -2.34 9.74 6.70
CA GLY A 112 -3.29 10.59 7.42
C GLY A 112 -4.76 10.13 7.31
N GLY A 113 -5.12 9.43 6.22
CA GLY A 113 -6.43 8.81 6.04
C GLY A 113 -6.68 7.66 7.00
N THR A 114 -5.69 6.81 7.26
CA THR A 114 -5.76 5.71 8.23
C THR A 114 -5.95 6.26 9.65
N TYR A 115 -5.13 7.24 10.05
CA TYR A 115 -5.30 7.91 11.34
C TYR A 115 -6.68 8.58 11.48
N ARG A 116 -7.14 9.28 10.43
CA ARG A 116 -8.47 9.90 10.41
C ARG A 116 -9.58 8.88 10.56
N LEU A 117 -9.52 7.76 9.85
CA LEU A 117 -10.49 6.66 9.97
C LEU A 117 -10.52 6.13 11.40
N LEU A 118 -9.37 5.79 11.97
CA LEU A 118 -9.29 5.25 13.33
C LEU A 118 -9.76 6.26 14.38
N SER A 119 -9.24 7.49 14.36
CA SER A 119 -9.49 8.49 15.39
C SER A 119 -10.90 9.10 15.33
N LYS A 120 -11.49 9.24 14.11
CA LYS A 120 -12.79 9.93 13.93
C LYS A 120 -13.97 9.00 13.70
N VAL A 121 -13.72 7.72 13.36
CA VAL A 121 -14.79 6.74 13.13
C VAL A 121 -14.73 5.61 14.16
N PHE A 122 -13.58 4.96 14.33
CA PHE A 122 -13.45 3.81 15.23
C PHE A 122 -13.41 4.19 16.72
N VAL A 123 -12.68 5.25 17.11
CA VAL A 123 -12.67 5.72 18.49
C VAL A 123 -14.08 6.13 18.97
N PRO A 124 -14.87 6.94 18.24
CA PRO A 124 -16.27 7.19 18.59
C PRO A 124 -17.15 5.94 18.59
N TRP A 125 -16.79 4.91 17.82
CA TRP A 125 -17.51 3.62 17.83
C TRP A 125 -17.17 2.76 19.07
N GLY A 126 -16.17 3.18 19.87
CA GLY A 126 -15.79 2.53 21.13
C GLY A 126 -14.52 1.67 21.04
N VAL A 127 -13.71 1.84 20.00
CA VAL A 127 -12.40 1.19 19.85
C VAL A 127 -11.33 2.05 20.52
N GLY A 128 -10.47 1.44 21.33
CA GLY A 128 -9.30 2.11 21.90
C GLY A 128 -8.20 2.26 20.85
N LEU A 129 -7.54 3.42 20.82
CA LEU A 129 -6.44 3.72 19.89
C LEU A 129 -5.26 4.27 20.69
N ASP A 130 -4.14 3.56 20.67
CA ASP A 130 -2.85 4.06 21.16
C ASP A 130 -1.88 4.20 20.00
N VAL A 131 -1.00 5.18 20.12
CA VAL A 131 0.04 5.48 19.13
C VAL A 131 1.40 5.25 19.78
N VAL A 132 2.30 4.58 19.07
CA VAL A 132 3.65 4.26 19.53
C VAL A 132 4.66 4.51 18.42
N ASP A 133 5.91 4.80 18.78
CA ASP A 133 7.01 4.68 17.83
C ASP A 133 7.18 3.20 17.47
N ILE A 134 6.63 2.83 16.32
CA ILE A 134 6.60 1.43 15.88
C ILE A 134 7.98 0.91 15.48
N THR A 135 8.97 1.78 15.29
CA THR A 135 10.37 1.41 15.03
C THR A 135 11.12 1.04 16.29
N ASP A 136 10.62 1.45 17.46
CA ASP A 136 11.14 1.05 18.78
C ASP A 136 10.42 -0.19 19.31
N LEU A 137 11.01 -1.36 19.09
CA LEU A 137 10.46 -2.65 19.49
C LEU A 137 10.20 -2.75 21.01
N LYS A 138 10.97 -2.02 21.84
CA LYS A 138 10.75 -1.98 23.29
C LYS A 138 9.51 -1.17 23.65
N ALA A 139 9.27 -0.08 22.96
CA ALA A 139 8.05 0.71 23.12
C ALA A 139 6.81 -0.12 22.71
N VAL A 140 6.90 -0.86 21.60
CA VAL A 140 5.85 -1.80 21.16
C VAL A 140 5.59 -2.86 22.22
N GLU A 141 6.62 -3.55 22.70
CA GLU A 141 6.47 -4.58 23.73
C GLU A 141 5.90 -4.03 25.04
N THR A 142 6.32 -2.83 25.46
CA THR A 142 5.79 -2.16 26.65
C THR A 142 4.29 -1.86 26.51
N ALA A 143 3.85 -1.39 25.34
CA ALA A 143 2.44 -1.16 25.07
C ALA A 143 1.65 -2.47 25.13
N LEU A 144 2.11 -3.52 24.45
CA LEU A 144 1.49 -4.83 24.40
C LEU A 144 1.38 -5.50 25.77
N ALA A 145 2.37 -5.31 26.65
CA ALA A 145 2.34 -5.80 28.01
C ALA A 145 1.33 -5.06 28.92
N SER A 146 0.92 -3.85 28.55
CA SER A 146 0.03 -3.01 29.37
C SER A 146 -1.45 -3.39 29.25
N LYS A 147 -1.90 -3.83 28.09
CA LYS A 147 -3.27 -4.25 27.79
C LYS A 147 -3.32 -5.08 26.50
N HIS A 148 -4.45 -5.77 26.28
CA HIS A 148 -4.64 -6.51 25.04
C HIS A 148 -5.00 -5.57 23.87
N TYR A 149 -4.33 -5.80 22.73
CA TYR A 149 -4.65 -5.18 21.45
C TYR A 149 -5.10 -6.25 20.46
N GLN A 150 -6.09 -5.93 19.63
CA GLN A 150 -6.49 -6.83 18.55
C GLN A 150 -5.51 -6.80 17.40
N TYR A 151 -4.97 -5.59 17.10
CA TYR A 151 -3.98 -5.37 16.06
C TYR A 151 -2.86 -4.44 16.53
N VAL A 152 -1.63 -4.77 16.09
CA VAL A 152 -0.58 -3.79 15.80
C VAL A 152 -0.73 -3.42 14.33
N TRP A 153 -0.98 -2.13 14.04
CA TRP A 153 -1.05 -1.61 12.68
C TRP A 153 0.28 -0.99 12.30
N VAL A 154 0.92 -1.57 11.31
CA VAL A 154 2.23 -1.16 10.77
C VAL A 154 2.05 -0.61 9.37
N GLU A 155 2.70 0.51 9.05
CA GLU A 155 2.91 0.98 7.70
C GLU A 155 4.42 1.09 7.46
N THR A 156 4.97 0.34 6.49
CA THR A 156 6.41 0.31 6.25
C THR A 156 6.74 -0.02 4.79
N PRO A 157 7.54 0.85 4.11
CA PRO A 157 7.96 2.20 4.55
C PRO A 157 6.76 3.08 4.87
N SER A 158 6.87 3.92 5.92
CA SER A 158 5.77 4.77 6.38
C SER A 158 5.58 6.02 5.50
N ASN A 159 4.44 6.69 5.63
CA ASN A 159 4.10 7.89 4.88
C ASN A 159 3.86 9.08 5.82
N PRO A 160 4.65 10.17 5.74
CA PRO A 160 5.58 10.49 4.64
C PRO A 160 7.07 10.32 4.99
N LEU A 161 7.43 9.89 6.20
CA LEU A 161 8.83 9.93 6.68
C LEU A 161 9.63 8.68 6.29
N LEU A 162 9.02 7.70 5.61
CA LEU A 162 9.67 6.47 5.15
C LEU A 162 10.37 5.68 6.27
N ASN A 163 9.86 5.76 7.50
CA ASN A 163 10.36 4.95 8.60
C ASN A 163 10.20 3.46 8.28
N ILE A 164 11.19 2.69 8.67
CA ILE A 164 11.22 1.25 8.43
C ILE A 164 10.99 0.51 9.73
N THR A 165 9.95 -0.31 9.74
CA THR A 165 9.64 -1.23 10.83
C THR A 165 10.12 -2.63 10.49
N ASP A 166 10.80 -3.30 11.39
CA ASP A 166 11.14 -4.74 11.27
C ASP A 166 9.87 -5.56 11.46
N ILE A 167 9.30 -6.04 10.36
CA ILE A 167 8.03 -6.77 10.36
C ILE A 167 8.17 -8.06 11.15
N ALA A 168 9.21 -8.84 10.91
CA ALA A 168 9.42 -10.13 11.56
C ALA A 168 9.57 -10.00 13.07
N ALA A 169 10.39 -9.04 13.53
CA ALA A 169 10.58 -8.80 14.96
C ALA A 169 9.29 -8.28 15.62
N THR A 170 8.55 -7.40 14.94
CA THR A 170 7.26 -6.88 15.43
C THR A 170 6.22 -7.99 15.54
N ALA A 171 6.14 -8.87 14.53
CA ALA A 171 5.23 -10.01 14.54
C ALA A 171 5.56 -11.00 15.66
N GLU A 172 6.85 -11.32 15.84
CA GLU A 172 7.30 -12.20 16.94
C GLU A 172 6.86 -11.65 18.31
N VAL A 173 7.07 -10.35 18.55
CA VAL A 173 6.67 -9.73 19.81
C VAL A 173 5.17 -9.68 19.95
N ALA A 174 4.42 -9.23 18.94
CA ALA A 174 2.97 -9.11 18.99
C ALA A 174 2.28 -10.45 19.26
N HIS A 175 2.74 -11.52 18.64
CA HIS A 175 2.18 -12.86 18.80
C HIS A 175 2.38 -13.42 20.20
N LYS A 176 3.45 -13.05 20.93
CA LYS A 176 3.64 -13.42 22.36
C LYS A 176 2.50 -12.91 23.24
N TYR A 177 1.86 -11.80 22.84
CA TYR A 177 0.74 -11.19 23.56
C TYR A 177 -0.63 -11.53 22.93
N GLY A 178 -0.67 -12.44 21.96
CA GLY A 178 -1.89 -12.83 21.25
C GLY A 178 -2.48 -11.73 20.36
N THR A 179 -1.67 -10.77 19.96
CA THR A 179 -2.03 -9.63 19.11
C THR A 179 -1.66 -9.92 17.66
N LYS A 180 -2.57 -9.67 16.72
CA LYS A 180 -2.31 -9.81 15.28
C LYS A 180 -1.55 -8.60 14.74
N VAL A 181 -0.77 -8.81 13.66
CA VAL A 181 -0.07 -7.74 12.95
C VAL A 181 -0.70 -7.53 11.58
N ALA A 182 -1.16 -6.30 11.34
CA ALA A 182 -1.64 -5.85 10.04
C ALA A 182 -0.63 -4.86 9.45
N VAL A 183 -0.19 -5.12 8.22
CA VAL A 183 0.80 -4.30 7.52
C VAL A 183 0.16 -3.63 6.31
N ASP A 184 0.19 -2.30 6.27
CA ASP A 184 -0.04 -1.56 5.03
C ASP A 184 1.26 -1.56 4.21
N ASN A 185 1.26 -2.35 3.14
CA ASN A 185 2.41 -2.57 2.26
C ASN A 185 2.34 -1.74 0.98
N THR A 186 1.55 -0.67 0.98
CA THR A 186 1.26 0.13 -0.22
C THR A 186 2.53 0.73 -0.84
N PHE A 187 3.49 1.23 -0.03
CA PHE A 187 4.70 1.88 -0.54
C PHE A 187 5.72 0.90 -1.10
N ALA A 188 5.90 -0.26 -0.47
CA ALA A 188 6.80 -1.29 -0.97
C ALA A 188 6.18 -2.08 -2.12
N SER A 189 4.90 -2.33 -2.07
CA SER A 189 4.18 -3.28 -2.93
C SER A 189 4.70 -4.73 -2.82
N PRO A 190 3.98 -5.72 -3.35
CA PRO A 190 4.46 -7.10 -3.33
C PRO A 190 5.70 -7.32 -4.24
N ALA A 191 6.12 -6.32 -5.02
CA ALA A 191 7.36 -6.42 -5.80
C ALA A 191 8.63 -6.29 -4.94
N LEU A 192 8.54 -5.67 -3.77
CA LEU A 192 9.70 -5.44 -2.89
C LEU A 192 9.61 -6.15 -1.56
N GLN A 193 8.41 -6.35 -1.00
CA GLN A 193 8.24 -6.82 0.38
C GLN A 193 7.02 -7.74 0.50
N HIS A 194 7.17 -8.81 1.27
CA HIS A 194 6.14 -9.84 1.48
C HIS A 194 5.82 -10.00 2.97
N PRO A 195 5.01 -9.11 3.57
CA PRO A 195 4.77 -9.11 5.01
C PRO A 195 4.20 -10.42 5.57
N LEU A 196 3.39 -11.17 4.79
CA LEU A 196 2.89 -12.48 5.23
C LEU A 196 4.01 -13.49 5.44
N ALA A 197 5.07 -13.44 4.62
CA ALA A 197 6.24 -14.29 4.77
C ALA A 197 7.08 -13.90 6.01
N ASP A 198 7.04 -12.62 6.38
CA ASP A 198 7.72 -12.06 7.56
C ASP A 198 6.87 -12.18 8.84
N GLY A 199 5.73 -12.87 8.80
CA GLY A 199 4.92 -13.17 9.97
C GLY A 199 3.72 -12.24 10.20
N ALA A 200 3.44 -11.29 9.34
CA ALA A 200 2.20 -10.52 9.42
C ALA A 200 0.97 -11.41 9.21
N ASP A 201 -0.13 -11.11 9.89
CA ASP A 201 -1.41 -11.83 9.76
C ASP A 201 -2.26 -11.31 8.61
N VAL A 202 -2.12 -10.01 8.32
CA VAL A 202 -2.91 -9.30 7.30
C VAL A 202 -2.01 -8.32 6.56
N VAL A 203 -2.17 -8.27 5.24
CA VAL A 203 -1.57 -7.22 4.42
C VAL A 203 -2.67 -6.40 3.77
N ALA A 204 -2.59 -5.08 3.90
CA ALA A 204 -3.48 -4.12 3.26
C ALA A 204 -2.77 -3.36 2.14
N TYR A 205 -3.53 -3.01 1.11
CA TYR A 205 -3.06 -2.23 -0.03
C TYR A 205 -4.05 -1.15 -0.43
N SER A 206 -3.54 0.02 -0.76
CA SER A 206 -4.19 0.89 -1.74
C SER A 206 -3.72 0.46 -3.13
N THR A 207 -4.56 -0.25 -3.88
CA THR A 207 -4.23 -0.67 -5.25
C THR A 207 -4.15 0.51 -6.21
N THR A 208 -4.72 1.64 -5.83
CA THR A 208 -4.60 2.97 -6.45
C THR A 208 -3.15 3.35 -6.80
N LYS A 209 -2.18 2.84 -6.01
CA LYS A 209 -0.77 3.24 -6.07
C LYS A 209 0.01 2.36 -7.05
N TYR A 210 1.08 1.69 -6.62
CA TYR A 210 1.95 0.89 -7.48
C TYR A 210 1.24 -0.26 -8.20
N ILE A 211 0.18 -0.85 -7.61
CA ILE A 211 -0.54 -1.98 -8.20
C ILE A 211 -1.22 -1.53 -9.50
N GLY A 212 -2.08 -0.52 -9.45
CA GLY A 212 -2.65 0.10 -10.66
C GLY A 212 -1.56 0.80 -11.49
N GLY A 213 -0.80 1.67 -10.86
CA GLY A 213 0.46 2.23 -11.35
C GLY A 213 0.36 3.21 -12.52
N HIS A 214 -0.85 3.65 -12.88
CA HIS A 214 -1.08 4.52 -14.05
C HIS A 214 -2.02 5.70 -13.74
N SER A 215 -2.26 5.99 -12.45
CA SER A 215 -3.12 7.08 -11.97
C SER A 215 -4.54 7.07 -12.54
N ASP A 216 -5.06 5.91 -12.93
CA ASP A 216 -6.33 5.70 -13.66
C ASP A 216 -7.33 4.82 -12.91
N VAL A 217 -6.99 4.35 -11.68
CA VAL A 217 -7.86 3.51 -10.85
C VAL A 217 -7.79 3.93 -9.38
N VAL A 218 -8.90 3.83 -8.69
CA VAL A 218 -8.98 3.89 -7.22
C VAL A 218 -9.45 2.54 -6.71
N GLY A 219 -8.63 1.90 -5.88
CA GLY A 219 -8.92 0.58 -5.36
C GLY A 219 -8.17 0.26 -4.07
N GLY A 220 -8.51 -0.86 -3.48
CA GLY A 220 -7.83 -1.40 -2.30
C GLY A 220 -7.91 -2.90 -2.24
N ALA A 221 -7.10 -3.51 -1.40
CA ALA A 221 -7.16 -4.94 -1.18
C ALA A 221 -6.68 -5.33 0.23
N VAL A 222 -7.12 -6.50 0.67
CA VAL A 222 -6.62 -7.20 1.86
C VAL A 222 -6.17 -8.58 1.43
N VAL A 223 -4.99 -9.02 1.88
CA VAL A 223 -4.47 -10.36 1.65
C VAL A 223 -4.24 -11.05 3.00
N VAL A 224 -4.70 -12.30 3.12
CA VAL A 224 -4.63 -13.09 4.35
C VAL A 224 -4.37 -14.58 4.06
N ASN A 225 -3.86 -15.30 5.06
CA ASN A 225 -3.74 -16.77 5.04
C ASN A 225 -4.84 -17.46 5.84
N ASP A 226 -5.43 -16.76 6.82
CA ASP A 226 -6.45 -17.30 7.73
C ASP A 226 -7.84 -17.29 7.07
N GLU A 227 -8.46 -18.48 7.03
CA GLU A 227 -9.77 -18.66 6.40
C GLU A 227 -10.90 -17.96 7.18
N GLU A 228 -10.84 -17.97 8.52
CA GLU A 228 -11.85 -17.32 9.36
C GLU A 228 -11.86 -15.79 9.12
N THR A 229 -10.66 -15.19 9.06
CA THR A 229 -10.52 -13.75 8.73
C THR A 229 -11.06 -13.48 7.32
N ARG A 230 -10.71 -14.30 6.33
CA ARG A 230 -11.22 -14.19 4.96
C ARG A 230 -12.74 -14.22 4.91
N GLU A 231 -13.39 -15.15 5.62
CA GLU A 231 -14.85 -15.29 5.64
C GLU A 231 -15.54 -14.07 6.26
N LYS A 232 -15.02 -13.58 7.39
CA LYS A 232 -15.54 -12.37 8.05
C LYS A 232 -15.45 -11.14 7.15
N VAL A 233 -14.29 -10.95 6.51
CA VAL A 233 -14.03 -9.83 5.60
C VAL A 233 -14.92 -9.93 4.36
N ALA A 234 -15.03 -11.11 3.73
CA ALA A 234 -15.87 -11.34 2.55
C ALA A 234 -17.35 -11.12 2.87
N PHE A 235 -17.81 -11.57 4.03
CA PHE A 235 -19.18 -11.34 4.47
C PHE A 235 -19.51 -9.84 4.57
N LEU A 236 -18.65 -9.08 5.24
CA LEU A 236 -18.90 -7.64 5.41
C LEU A 236 -18.69 -6.87 4.10
N GLN A 237 -17.71 -7.25 3.27
CA GLN A 237 -17.53 -6.70 1.92
C GLN A 237 -18.82 -6.79 1.10
N ASN A 238 -19.45 -7.96 1.08
CA ASN A 238 -20.72 -8.17 0.37
C ASN A 238 -21.87 -7.42 1.04
N ALA A 239 -21.99 -7.48 2.38
CA ALA A 239 -23.09 -6.86 3.13
C ALA A 239 -23.07 -5.33 3.06
N ALA A 240 -21.89 -4.72 3.16
CA ALA A 240 -21.69 -3.27 3.05
C ALA A 240 -21.58 -2.78 1.59
N GLY A 241 -21.22 -3.66 0.65
CA GLY A 241 -21.12 -3.34 -0.76
C GLY A 241 -19.83 -2.64 -1.18
N ALA A 242 -18.76 -2.74 -0.40
CA ALA A 242 -17.49 -2.08 -0.64
C ALA A 242 -16.64 -2.78 -1.72
N VAL A 243 -17.24 -3.13 -2.86
CA VAL A 243 -16.60 -3.86 -3.96
C VAL A 243 -16.12 -2.92 -5.06
N PRO A 244 -15.00 -3.20 -5.74
CA PRO A 244 -14.58 -2.46 -6.93
C PRO A 244 -15.47 -2.81 -8.12
N SER A 245 -15.49 -1.93 -9.12
CA SER A 245 -16.13 -2.24 -10.40
C SER A 245 -15.32 -3.31 -11.18
N PRO A 246 -15.94 -4.07 -12.11
CA PRO A 246 -15.20 -4.97 -12.99
C PRO A 246 -14.15 -4.25 -13.84
N PHE A 247 -14.40 -3.00 -14.23
CA PHE A 247 -13.45 -2.21 -15.01
C PHE A 247 -12.23 -1.82 -14.17
N ASP A 248 -12.42 -1.35 -12.94
CA ASP A 248 -11.33 -1.03 -12.02
C ASP A 248 -10.49 -2.28 -11.70
N SER A 249 -11.15 -3.42 -11.44
CA SER A 249 -10.47 -4.70 -11.24
C SER A 249 -9.63 -5.11 -12.46
N TRP A 250 -10.11 -4.84 -13.67
CA TRP A 250 -9.37 -5.11 -14.89
C TRP A 250 -8.16 -4.18 -15.08
N LEU A 251 -8.27 -2.91 -14.70
CA LEU A 251 -7.13 -1.97 -14.68
C LEU A 251 -6.07 -2.44 -13.68
N ASP A 252 -6.47 -2.87 -12.49
CA ASP A 252 -5.56 -3.45 -11.48
C ASP A 252 -4.87 -4.73 -12.00
N ILE A 253 -5.60 -5.64 -12.67
CA ILE A 253 -5.01 -6.82 -13.35
C ILE A 253 -3.93 -6.38 -14.35
N ARG A 254 -4.25 -5.39 -15.17
CA ARG A 254 -3.35 -4.88 -16.20
C ARG A 254 -2.11 -4.23 -15.58
N GLY A 255 -2.29 -3.43 -14.54
CA GLY A 255 -1.23 -2.78 -13.78
C GLY A 255 -0.27 -3.79 -13.13
N LEU A 256 -0.82 -4.82 -12.49
CA LEU A 256 -0.06 -5.86 -11.80
C LEU A 256 0.90 -6.62 -12.74
N LYS A 257 0.52 -6.83 -14.00
CA LYS A 257 1.37 -7.54 -14.98
C LYS A 257 2.71 -6.86 -15.27
N THR A 258 2.82 -5.56 -15.00
CA THR A 258 4.06 -4.80 -15.18
C THR A 258 4.64 -4.27 -13.87
N LEU A 259 4.09 -4.68 -12.73
CA LEU A 259 4.49 -4.17 -11.42
C LEU A 259 6.00 -4.32 -11.18
N ASP A 260 6.54 -5.52 -11.38
CA ASP A 260 7.96 -5.81 -11.17
C ASP A 260 8.87 -4.91 -12.02
N LEU A 261 8.56 -4.74 -13.30
CA LEU A 261 9.31 -3.87 -14.20
C LEU A 261 9.27 -2.40 -13.77
N ARG A 262 8.06 -1.92 -13.40
CA ARG A 262 7.87 -0.53 -12.98
C ARG A 262 8.58 -0.25 -11.67
N VAL A 263 8.40 -1.10 -10.66
CA VAL A 263 8.99 -0.89 -9.33
C VAL A 263 10.52 -0.96 -9.36
N LYS A 264 11.12 -1.84 -10.16
CA LYS A 264 12.56 -1.83 -10.41
C LYS A 264 13.04 -0.50 -11.01
N ARG A 265 12.30 0.05 -11.97
CA ARG A 265 12.63 1.36 -12.57
C ARG A 265 12.41 2.51 -11.60
N HIS A 266 11.29 2.51 -10.87
CA HIS A 266 11.03 3.48 -9.80
C HIS A 266 12.17 3.50 -8.77
N SER A 267 12.57 2.33 -8.27
CA SER A 267 13.64 2.21 -7.26
C SER A 267 14.99 2.71 -7.78
N ALA A 268 15.33 2.36 -9.03
CA ALA A 268 16.58 2.82 -9.65
C ALA A 268 16.60 4.33 -9.85
N ASN A 269 15.50 4.93 -10.27
CA ASN A 269 15.36 6.37 -10.42
C ASN A 269 15.38 7.07 -9.07
N ALA A 270 14.62 6.56 -8.08
CA ALA A 270 14.53 7.15 -6.75
C ALA A 270 15.88 7.14 -6.01
N LEU A 271 16.68 6.08 -6.16
CA LEU A 271 18.03 6.04 -5.59
C LEU A 271 18.90 7.17 -6.15
N LYS A 272 18.94 7.34 -7.48
CA LYS A 272 19.71 8.43 -8.11
C LYS A 272 19.24 9.82 -7.67
N VAL A 273 17.93 10.02 -7.58
CA VAL A 273 17.34 11.28 -7.09
C VAL A 273 17.71 11.51 -5.64
N ALA A 274 17.61 10.49 -4.78
CA ALA A 274 17.93 10.57 -3.35
C ALA A 274 19.42 10.87 -3.12
N GLU A 275 20.33 10.19 -3.83
CA GLU A 275 21.77 10.44 -3.77
C GLU A 275 22.11 11.86 -4.22
N TRP A 276 21.48 12.33 -5.31
CA TRP A 276 21.67 13.70 -5.77
C TRP A 276 21.16 14.71 -4.74
N LEU A 277 19.99 14.51 -4.16
CA LEU A 277 19.44 15.39 -3.10
C LEU A 277 20.35 15.38 -1.85
N GLU A 278 20.86 14.23 -1.43
CA GLU A 278 21.75 14.11 -0.29
C GLU A 278 23.12 14.81 -0.53
N SER A 279 23.54 14.92 -1.79
CA SER A 279 24.78 15.63 -2.18
C SER A 279 24.66 17.15 -2.16
N GLN A 280 23.44 17.70 -1.98
CA GLN A 280 23.26 19.15 -1.92
C GLN A 280 23.77 19.72 -0.59
N PRO A 281 24.14 21.03 -0.56
CA PRO A 281 24.56 21.68 0.68
C PRO A 281 23.49 21.60 1.77
N SER A 282 23.90 21.43 3.03
CA SER A 282 22.99 21.27 4.17
C SER A 282 22.18 22.54 4.51
N ASP A 283 22.58 23.70 4.01
CA ASP A 283 21.84 24.95 4.06
C ASP A 283 20.77 25.06 2.96
N VAL A 284 20.72 24.10 2.02
CA VAL A 284 19.67 23.92 1.01
C VAL A 284 18.78 22.74 1.39
N ILE A 285 19.35 21.56 1.55
CA ILE A 285 18.67 20.33 1.94
C ILE A 285 19.10 19.94 3.36
N GLU A 286 18.16 20.04 4.30
CA GLU A 286 18.42 19.70 5.70
C GLU A 286 18.53 18.18 5.90
N ARG A 287 17.66 17.40 5.22
CA ARG A 287 17.63 15.95 5.35
C ARG A 287 16.90 15.29 4.17
N VAL A 288 17.37 14.10 3.80
CA VAL A 288 16.72 13.21 2.86
C VAL A 288 16.32 11.90 3.56
N TRP A 289 15.08 11.45 3.36
CA TRP A 289 14.60 10.14 3.78
C TRP A 289 14.42 9.27 2.54
N TYR A 290 15.21 8.25 2.42
CA TYR A 290 15.07 7.18 1.44
C TYR A 290 15.73 5.91 1.97
N PRO A 291 15.01 4.78 2.10
CA PRO A 291 15.55 3.58 2.74
C PRO A 291 16.77 2.98 2.04
N GLY A 292 17.01 3.34 0.77
CA GLY A 292 18.19 2.93 0.00
C GLY A 292 19.47 3.69 0.31
N LEU A 293 19.43 4.80 1.04
CA LEU A 293 20.62 5.53 1.49
C LEU A 293 21.20 4.90 2.76
N GLU A 294 22.52 4.75 2.84
CA GLU A 294 23.19 4.26 4.06
C GLU A 294 22.98 5.18 5.29
N SER A 295 22.72 6.46 5.03
CA SER A 295 22.40 7.46 6.08
C SER A 295 21.00 7.27 6.69
N HIS A 296 20.12 6.48 6.06
CA HIS A 296 18.77 6.25 6.55
C HIS A 296 18.79 5.33 7.79
N PRO A 297 18.14 5.70 8.91
CA PRO A 297 18.20 4.93 10.16
C PRO A 297 17.73 3.47 10.04
N GLY A 298 16.80 3.21 9.11
CA GLY A 298 16.24 1.88 8.85
C GLY A 298 16.89 1.15 7.67
N HIS A 299 18.01 1.63 7.12
CA HIS A 299 18.62 1.05 5.91
C HIS A 299 18.92 -0.45 6.05
N GLU A 300 19.53 -0.88 7.15
CA GLU A 300 19.87 -2.30 7.36
C GLU A 300 18.63 -3.21 7.44
N ILE A 301 17.54 -2.70 8.05
CA ILE A 301 16.27 -3.43 8.12
C ILE A 301 15.66 -3.50 6.71
N ALA A 302 15.60 -2.38 6.01
CA ALA A 302 15.10 -2.32 4.63
C ALA A 302 15.88 -3.26 3.69
N ALA A 303 17.21 -3.25 3.75
CA ALA A 303 18.06 -4.12 2.95
C ALA A 303 17.84 -5.62 3.22
N ARG A 304 17.38 -5.99 4.42
CA ARG A 304 17.08 -7.37 4.79
C ARG A 304 15.68 -7.81 4.36
N GLN A 305 14.68 -6.93 4.50
CA GLN A 305 13.27 -7.31 4.27
C GLN A 305 12.71 -6.86 2.90
N MET A 306 13.34 -5.89 2.21
CA MET A 306 12.96 -5.46 0.88
C MET A 306 13.90 -6.08 -0.18
N HIS A 307 13.34 -6.55 -1.29
CA HIS A 307 14.08 -7.27 -2.30
C HIS A 307 14.00 -6.57 -3.66
N GLY A 308 15.15 -6.31 -4.28
CA GLY A 308 15.21 -5.73 -5.63
C GLY A 308 15.13 -4.21 -5.70
N GLY A 309 15.11 -3.51 -4.55
CA GLY A 309 15.11 -2.06 -4.46
C GLY A 309 14.44 -1.54 -3.19
N PHE A 310 14.29 -0.22 -3.09
CA PHE A 310 13.79 0.46 -1.89
C PHE A 310 12.57 1.34 -2.17
N GLY A 311 11.91 1.14 -3.31
CA GLY A 311 10.71 1.89 -3.71
C GLY A 311 11.00 3.19 -4.45
N GLY A 312 9.94 3.86 -4.87
CA GLY A 312 9.99 5.08 -5.67
C GLY A 312 9.68 6.37 -4.90
N ILE A 313 9.58 6.32 -3.57
CA ILE A 313 9.26 7.51 -2.76
C ILE A 313 10.52 8.04 -2.09
N VAL A 314 10.74 9.35 -2.22
CA VAL A 314 11.81 10.09 -1.53
C VAL A 314 11.15 11.23 -0.79
N SER A 315 11.48 11.43 0.48
CA SER A 315 11.08 12.62 1.23
C SER A 315 12.29 13.49 1.54
N VAL A 316 12.15 14.79 1.38
CA VAL A 316 13.23 15.75 1.56
C VAL A 316 12.76 16.93 2.39
N GLN A 317 13.59 17.38 3.31
CA GLN A 317 13.34 18.55 4.15
C GLN A 317 14.20 19.71 3.69
N LEU A 318 13.56 20.83 3.35
CA LEU A 318 14.27 22.04 2.90
C LEU A 318 14.71 22.88 4.09
N ALA A 319 15.97 23.33 4.09
CA ALA A 319 16.52 24.14 5.18
C ALA A 319 15.87 25.54 5.27
N ALA A 320 15.45 26.11 4.14
CA ALA A 320 14.84 27.43 4.07
C ALA A 320 13.37 27.49 4.56
N GLY A 321 12.81 26.38 5.07
CA GLY A 321 11.52 26.36 5.75
C GLY A 321 10.30 26.14 4.83
N ALA A 322 9.10 26.32 5.39
CA ALA A 322 7.84 25.91 4.76
C ALA A 322 7.51 26.67 3.46
N GLU A 323 7.80 27.98 3.40
CA GLU A 323 7.53 28.76 2.20
C GLU A 323 8.47 28.37 1.04
N ALA A 324 9.73 28.04 1.36
CA ALA A 324 10.65 27.48 0.36
C ALA A 324 10.16 26.13 -0.19
N ALA A 325 9.62 25.27 0.68
CA ALA A 325 9.04 24.00 0.24
C ALA A 325 7.89 24.18 -0.74
N LYS A 326 6.99 25.11 -0.46
CA LYS A 326 5.89 25.45 -1.39
C LYS A 326 6.43 26.02 -2.71
N HIS A 327 7.35 26.97 -2.61
CA HIS A 327 7.95 27.58 -3.80
C HIS A 327 8.69 26.56 -4.66
N PHE A 328 9.39 25.61 -4.04
CA PHE A 328 10.07 24.54 -4.73
C PHE A 328 9.11 23.68 -5.56
N VAL A 329 8.03 23.18 -4.96
CA VAL A 329 7.08 22.31 -5.67
C VAL A 329 6.28 23.06 -6.76
N ASP A 330 6.06 24.37 -6.60
CA ASP A 330 5.38 25.20 -7.59
C ASP A 330 6.23 25.44 -8.86
N HIS A 331 7.54 25.18 -8.81
CA HIS A 331 8.47 25.46 -9.91
C HIS A 331 9.01 24.22 -10.62
N THR A 332 8.58 23.01 -10.22
CA THR A 332 8.84 21.81 -11.00
C THR A 332 8.08 21.81 -12.32
N GLN A 333 8.61 21.20 -13.35
CA GLN A 333 8.08 21.18 -14.72
C GLN A 333 7.73 19.76 -15.20
N ILE A 334 8.46 18.76 -14.71
CA ILE A 334 8.22 17.35 -15.00
C ILE A 334 7.45 16.73 -13.82
N PHE A 335 7.89 16.96 -12.58
CA PHE A 335 7.13 16.56 -11.41
C PHE A 335 5.83 17.36 -11.34
N THR A 336 4.72 16.63 -11.39
CA THR A 336 3.40 17.27 -11.25
C THR A 336 3.06 17.47 -9.78
N LEU A 337 2.73 18.70 -9.39
CA LEU A 337 2.21 19.01 -8.05
C LEU A 337 0.82 18.38 -7.90
N ALA A 338 0.74 17.28 -7.20
CA ALA A 338 -0.50 16.55 -6.96
C ALA A 338 -0.36 15.59 -5.77
N GLU A 339 -1.49 15.27 -5.15
CA GLU A 339 -1.60 14.14 -4.21
C GLU A 339 -1.47 12.80 -4.96
N SER A 340 -1.31 11.72 -4.23
CA SER A 340 -1.09 10.36 -4.73
C SER A 340 0.39 10.04 -4.97
N LEU A 341 0.65 8.85 -5.50
CA LEU A 341 2.00 8.33 -5.70
C LEU A 341 1.97 6.98 -6.49
N GLY A 342 3.13 6.50 -6.88
CA GLY A 342 3.31 5.16 -7.43
C GLY A 342 2.85 4.98 -8.88
N GLY A 343 2.43 6.06 -9.54
CA GLY A 343 2.16 6.10 -10.96
C GLY A 343 3.45 6.15 -11.79
N VAL A 344 3.34 5.88 -13.09
CA VAL A 344 4.47 5.96 -14.03
C VAL A 344 5.02 7.38 -14.17
N GLU A 345 4.17 8.39 -13.98
CA GLU A 345 4.52 9.80 -13.91
C GLU A 345 5.04 10.20 -12.53
N SER A 346 5.99 11.14 -12.50
CA SER A 346 6.53 11.70 -11.28
C SER A 346 5.60 12.73 -10.67
N LEU A 347 5.33 12.60 -9.35
CA LEU A 347 4.50 13.51 -8.57
C LEU A 347 5.28 14.12 -7.41
N ILE A 348 4.87 15.33 -6.98
CA ILE A 348 5.48 16.03 -5.86
C ILE A 348 4.41 16.70 -5.00
N GLU A 349 4.60 16.73 -3.68
CA GLU A 349 3.68 17.41 -2.76
C GLU A 349 4.36 17.93 -1.50
N VAL A 350 3.68 18.83 -0.79
CA VAL A 350 4.01 19.24 0.59
C VAL A 350 3.01 18.56 1.53
N PRO A 351 3.35 17.41 2.16
CA PRO A 351 2.40 16.60 2.90
C PRO A 351 1.68 17.36 4.02
N ALA A 352 2.37 18.21 4.76
CA ALA A 352 1.78 18.99 5.85
C ALA A 352 0.62 19.89 5.41
N ALA A 353 0.66 20.41 4.18
CA ALA A 353 -0.38 21.27 3.62
C ALA A 353 -1.45 20.52 2.82
N MET A 354 -1.15 19.28 2.39
CA MET A 354 -1.98 18.50 1.47
C MET A 354 -2.51 17.23 2.16
N THR A 355 -1.82 16.10 2.02
CA THR A 355 -2.31 14.77 2.46
C THR A 355 -2.35 14.57 3.96
N HIS A 356 -1.54 15.30 4.75
CA HIS A 356 -1.41 15.17 6.20
C HIS A 356 -1.99 16.35 6.99
N ALA A 357 -2.76 17.22 6.38
CA ALA A 357 -3.44 18.34 7.07
C ALA A 357 -4.33 17.84 8.24
N SER A 358 -4.87 16.62 8.15
CA SER A 358 -5.72 16.02 9.19
C SER A 358 -4.99 15.61 10.46
N VAL A 359 -3.66 15.53 10.46
CA VAL A 359 -2.83 15.19 11.63
C VAL A 359 -2.14 16.42 12.23
N ALA A 360 -2.39 17.62 11.71
CA ALA A 360 -1.85 18.86 12.27
C ALA A 360 -2.26 19.03 13.75
N GLY A 361 -1.27 19.38 14.60
CA GLY A 361 -1.48 19.53 16.04
C GLY A 361 -1.62 18.22 16.82
N THR A 362 -1.40 17.07 16.19
CA THR A 362 -1.35 15.75 16.84
C THR A 362 0.09 15.25 16.98
N THR A 363 0.27 14.09 17.61
CA THR A 363 1.58 13.42 17.71
C THR A 363 2.10 12.88 16.36
N LEU A 364 1.25 12.86 15.33
CA LEU A 364 1.61 12.47 13.96
C LEU A 364 1.90 13.68 13.06
N GLN A 365 2.05 14.87 13.61
CA GLN A 365 2.32 16.07 12.81
C GLN A 365 3.65 15.94 12.06
N VAL A 366 3.63 16.21 10.76
CA VAL A 366 4.81 16.18 9.90
C VAL A 366 5.45 17.57 9.76
N PRO A 367 6.77 17.67 9.48
CA PRO A 367 7.43 18.95 9.27
C PRO A 367 6.80 19.75 8.11
N ALA A 368 6.57 21.05 8.33
CA ALA A 368 5.94 21.92 7.34
C ALA A 368 6.82 22.18 6.10
N ASN A 369 8.13 21.99 6.21
CA ASN A 369 9.12 22.12 5.15
C ASN A 369 9.50 20.78 4.49
N LEU A 370 8.73 19.72 4.79
CA LEU A 370 8.89 18.41 4.15
C LEU A 370 8.22 18.41 2.79
N VAL A 371 8.94 17.90 1.79
CA VAL A 371 8.43 17.63 0.44
C VAL A 371 8.51 16.12 0.22
N ARG A 372 7.41 15.50 -0.24
CA ARG A 372 7.39 14.10 -0.67
C ARG A 372 7.41 14.03 -2.20
N ILE A 373 8.31 13.25 -2.72
CA ILE A 373 8.55 13.04 -4.14
C ILE A 373 8.18 11.58 -4.47
N SER A 374 7.22 11.37 -5.35
CA SER A 374 6.94 10.08 -5.98
C SER A 374 7.68 10.04 -7.31
N VAL A 375 8.79 9.35 -7.34
CA VAL A 375 9.66 9.28 -8.52
C VAL A 375 9.08 8.27 -9.51
N GLY A 376 8.78 8.71 -10.70
CA GLY A 376 8.23 7.91 -11.79
C GLY A 376 9.28 7.10 -12.56
N ILE A 377 8.90 6.67 -13.76
CA ILE A 377 9.76 5.83 -14.61
C ILE A 377 10.42 6.59 -15.78
N GLU A 378 10.35 7.91 -15.79
CA GLU A 378 10.96 8.80 -16.76
C GLU A 378 12.50 8.62 -16.77
N ASN A 379 13.21 9.41 -17.54
CA ASN A 379 14.66 9.46 -17.49
C ASN A 379 15.12 10.14 -16.18
N ALA A 380 15.97 9.49 -15.40
CA ALA A 380 16.41 10.00 -14.09
C ALA A 380 17.19 11.32 -14.19
N ASP A 381 17.96 11.53 -15.26
CA ASP A 381 18.76 12.74 -15.43
C ASP A 381 17.85 13.95 -15.74
N ASP A 382 16.73 13.74 -16.47
CA ASP A 382 15.72 14.76 -16.70
C ASP A 382 14.98 15.12 -15.38
N LEU A 383 14.68 14.12 -14.55
CA LEU A 383 14.06 14.33 -13.22
C LEU A 383 14.99 15.14 -12.32
N ILE A 384 16.29 14.82 -12.27
CA ILE A 384 17.28 15.57 -11.50
C ILE A 384 17.42 17.01 -12.03
N ALA A 385 17.44 17.19 -13.36
CA ALA A 385 17.50 18.51 -13.96
C ALA A 385 16.30 19.38 -13.60
N ASP A 386 15.10 18.77 -13.54
CA ASP A 386 13.88 19.47 -13.12
C ASP A 386 13.93 19.90 -11.65
N LEU A 387 14.31 18.99 -10.74
CA LEU A 387 14.48 19.33 -9.32
C LEU A 387 15.55 20.41 -9.13
N LYS A 388 16.67 20.33 -9.89
CA LYS A 388 17.73 21.30 -9.81
C LYS A 388 17.24 22.71 -10.20
N GLN A 389 16.57 22.85 -11.36
CA GLN A 389 16.10 24.15 -11.82
C GLN A 389 15.04 24.75 -10.88
N ALA A 390 14.29 23.90 -10.15
CA ALA A 390 13.33 24.35 -9.14
C ALA A 390 14.05 24.81 -7.85
N LEU A 391 15.09 24.07 -7.39
CA LEU A 391 15.93 24.49 -6.24
C LEU A 391 16.70 25.78 -6.49
N ASP A 392 17.20 25.99 -7.72
CA ASP A 392 17.95 27.21 -8.09
C ASP A 392 17.08 28.49 -7.99
N ARG A 393 15.78 28.37 -7.70
CA ARG A 393 14.82 29.49 -7.57
C ARG A 393 14.43 29.83 -6.14
N ILE A 394 14.87 29.06 -5.15
CA ILE A 394 14.58 29.26 -3.72
C ILE A 394 15.84 29.67 -2.89
#